data_c2732d0bff9acc09092648357bc9066d
#
_entry.id   c2732d0bff9acc09092648357bc9066d
#
_cell.length_a   1.000
_cell.length_b   1.000
_cell.length_c   1.000
_cell.angle_alpha   90.00
_cell.angle_beta   90.00
_cell.angle_gamma   90.00
#
_symmetry.space_group_name_H-M   'P 1'
#
loop_
_entity.id
_entity.type
_entity.pdbx_description
1 polymer ?
#
loop_
_entity_poly.entity_id
_entity_poly.type
_entity_poly.pdbx_seq_one_letter_code
_entity_poly.pdbx_strand_id
1 'polypeptide(L)'
;QKQKGEKTKGVSDISEIIPPESSIHNLERAISTASRKEIIKLESSMTFLATTASSAPFIGLFGTVWGIMSAFQNIGNQGGASLAVVAPSISEALIATAVGLFAAIPASMGYNYFNNKIRNQKVQMENFAGDFLNVVKRNFLTQ
;
A
#
# COMPACT_ATOMS: atom_id res chain seq x y z
N GLN A 1 -57.33 28.05 -24.53
CA GLN A 1 -56.30 27.50 -25.37
C GLN A 1 -55.08 28.43 -25.37
N LYS A 2 -54.03 28.13 -24.65
CA LYS A 2 -52.64 28.46 -24.87
C LYS A 2 -51.84 28.31 -23.56
N GLN A 3 -51.41 27.13 -23.25
CA GLN A 3 -50.24 26.91 -22.37
C GLN A 3 -49.75 25.45 -22.56
N LYS A 4 -49.00 25.22 -23.60
CA LYS A 4 -48.22 23.98 -23.76
C LYS A 4 -47.10 24.29 -24.72
N GLY A 5 -45.97 24.73 -24.19
CA GLY A 5 -44.79 25.05 -25.04
C GLY A 5 -43.60 25.70 -24.35
N GLU A 6 -43.38 25.48 -23.03
CA GLU A 6 -42.26 26.20 -22.38
C GLU A 6 -41.49 25.34 -21.35
N LYS A 7 -41.39 24.05 -21.56
CA LYS A 7 -40.58 23.18 -20.66
C LYS A 7 -39.52 22.32 -21.33
N THR A 8 -39.24 22.54 -22.61
CA THR A 8 -38.22 21.70 -23.33
C THR A 8 -36.99 22.50 -23.80
N LYS A 9 -36.91 23.79 -23.50
CA LYS A 9 -35.81 24.65 -23.94
C LYS A 9 -34.61 24.68 -23.00
N GLY A 10 -34.72 24.20 -21.79
CA GLY A 10 -33.65 24.27 -20.77
C GLY A 10 -32.67 23.10 -20.79
N VAL A 11 -32.97 22.01 -21.48
CA VAL A 11 -32.12 20.80 -21.48
C VAL A 11 -31.25 20.71 -22.74
N SER A 12 -31.68 21.35 -23.84
CA SER A 12 -30.90 21.42 -25.09
C SER A 12 -29.78 22.45 -25.06
N ASP A 13 -29.83 23.46 -24.20
CA ASP A 13 -28.79 24.51 -24.12
C ASP A 13 -27.51 24.08 -23.38
N ILE A 14 -27.57 23.03 -22.56
CA ILE A 14 -26.40 22.57 -21.79
C ILE A 14 -25.48 21.65 -22.63
N SER A 15 -26.05 20.92 -23.59
CA SER A 15 -25.28 20.06 -24.51
C SER A 15 -24.53 20.84 -25.59
N GLU A 16 -24.93 22.11 -25.83
CA GLU A 16 -24.31 22.99 -26.85
C GLU A 16 -23.12 23.79 -26.28
N ILE A 17 -22.98 23.84 -24.93
CA ILE A 17 -21.95 24.66 -24.27
C ILE A 17 -20.64 23.89 -23.99
N ILE A 18 -20.69 22.54 -23.99
CA ILE A 18 -19.50 21.71 -23.71
C ILE A 18 -19.17 20.89 -24.96
N PRO A 19 -18.06 21.15 -25.65
CA PRO A 19 -17.65 20.32 -26.78
C PRO A 19 -17.55 18.84 -26.35
N PRO A 20 -18.04 17.88 -27.14
CA PRO A 20 -18.01 16.47 -26.78
C PRO A 20 -16.61 15.95 -26.44
N GLU A 21 -15.57 16.52 -27.03
CA GLU A 21 -14.18 16.22 -26.74
C GLU A 21 -13.76 16.63 -25.31
N SER A 22 -14.20 17.78 -24.82
CA SER A 22 -13.89 18.23 -23.45
C SER A 22 -14.60 17.39 -22.38
N SER A 23 -15.80 16.90 -22.69
CA SER A 23 -16.54 16.00 -21.80
C SER A 23 -15.86 14.62 -21.68
N ILE A 24 -15.34 14.09 -22.78
CA ILE A 24 -14.58 12.83 -22.77
C ILE A 24 -13.27 12.98 -22.00
N HIS A 25 -12.55 14.08 -22.20
CA HIS A 25 -11.33 14.35 -21.46
C HIS A 25 -11.58 14.49 -19.93
N ASN A 26 -12.66 15.15 -19.55
CA ASN A 26 -13.07 15.25 -18.14
C ASN A 26 -13.44 13.87 -17.55
N LEU A 27 -14.11 13.00 -18.31
CA LEU A 27 -14.44 11.64 -17.92
C LEU A 27 -13.17 10.79 -17.75
N GLU A 28 -12.23 10.85 -18.67
CA GLU A 28 -10.94 10.17 -18.59
C GLU A 28 -10.17 10.58 -17.35
N ARG A 29 -10.10 11.88 -17.08
CA ARG A 29 -9.48 12.44 -15.87
C ARG A 29 -10.18 11.98 -14.61
N ALA A 30 -11.51 11.92 -14.57
CA ALA A 30 -12.29 11.46 -13.44
C ALA A 30 -12.02 9.98 -13.12
N ILE A 31 -12.02 9.11 -14.14
CA ILE A 31 -11.75 7.68 -14.00
C ILE A 31 -10.32 7.45 -13.53
N SER A 32 -9.33 8.11 -14.13
CA SER A 32 -7.93 7.96 -13.74
C SER A 32 -7.69 8.45 -12.30
N THR A 33 -8.37 9.52 -11.90
CA THR A 33 -8.29 10.04 -10.52
C THR A 33 -8.92 9.08 -9.52
N ALA A 34 -10.07 8.49 -9.84
CA ALA A 34 -10.76 7.50 -9.01
C ALA A 34 -9.90 6.24 -8.84
N SER A 35 -9.37 5.70 -9.95
CA SER A 35 -8.47 4.53 -9.94
C SER A 35 -7.23 4.78 -9.10
N ARG A 36 -6.60 5.93 -9.26
CA ARG A 36 -5.41 6.33 -8.50
C ARG A 36 -5.69 6.44 -7.01
N LYS A 37 -6.85 6.97 -6.62
CA LYS A 37 -7.29 7.07 -5.23
C LYS A 37 -7.43 5.71 -4.56
N GLU A 38 -8.03 4.72 -5.23
CA GLU A 38 -8.18 3.37 -4.71
C GLU A 38 -6.83 2.66 -4.56
N ILE A 39 -5.93 2.82 -5.52
CA ILE A 39 -4.58 2.24 -5.43
C ILE A 39 -3.81 2.82 -4.25
N ILE A 40 -3.79 4.14 -4.07
CA ILE A 40 -3.12 4.78 -2.93
C ILE A 40 -3.67 4.25 -1.59
N LYS A 41 -4.99 4.03 -1.50
CA LYS A 41 -5.62 3.47 -0.31
C LYS A 41 -5.15 2.03 -0.03
N LEU A 42 -5.04 1.20 -1.06
CA LEU A 42 -4.51 -0.16 -0.93
C LEU A 42 -3.02 -0.16 -0.55
N GLU A 43 -2.21 0.70 -1.18
CA GLU A 43 -0.79 0.83 -0.90
C GLU A 43 -0.50 1.34 0.52
N SER A 44 -1.34 2.23 1.07
CA SER A 44 -1.16 2.77 2.41
C SER A 44 -1.17 1.67 3.49
N SER A 45 -1.95 0.62 3.30
CA SER A 45 -2.00 -0.53 4.19
C SER A 45 -0.75 -1.41 4.12
N MET A 46 0.03 -1.30 3.03
CA MET A 46 1.27 -2.07 2.84
C MET A 46 2.45 -1.50 3.62
N THR A 47 2.40 -0.22 4.00
CA THR A 47 3.49 0.47 4.70
C THR A 47 3.84 -0.22 6.01
N PHE A 48 2.84 -0.69 6.77
CA PHE A 48 3.07 -1.41 8.02
C PHE A 48 3.83 -2.72 7.80
N LEU A 49 3.43 -3.52 6.81
CA LEU A 49 4.11 -4.78 6.46
C LEU A 49 5.54 -4.53 5.98
N ALA A 50 5.75 -3.53 5.12
CA ALA A 50 7.06 -3.15 4.64
C ALA A 50 7.99 -2.72 5.79
N THR A 51 7.49 -1.88 6.70
CA THR A 51 8.23 -1.40 7.86
C THR A 51 8.57 -2.55 8.81
N THR A 52 7.61 -3.42 9.11
CA THR A 52 7.86 -4.59 9.97
C THR A 52 8.88 -5.54 9.34
N ALA A 53 8.74 -5.85 8.04
CA ALA A 53 9.67 -6.71 7.32
C ALA A 53 11.12 -6.18 7.35
N SER A 54 11.29 -4.86 7.21
CA SER A 54 12.61 -4.24 7.17
C SER A 54 13.19 -3.95 8.57
N SER A 55 12.36 -3.60 9.55
CA SER A 55 12.84 -3.13 10.87
C SER A 55 12.95 -4.24 11.91
N ALA A 56 12.08 -5.27 11.86
CA ALA A 56 12.06 -6.31 12.87
C ALA A 56 13.38 -7.10 12.99
N PRO A 57 14.13 -7.43 11.90
CA PRO A 57 15.43 -8.06 12.02
C PRO A 57 16.44 -7.19 12.78
N PHE A 58 16.42 -5.88 12.57
CA PHE A 58 17.31 -4.95 13.26
C PHE A 58 16.95 -4.80 14.75
N ILE A 59 15.68 -4.88 15.10
CA ILE A 59 15.24 -4.92 16.49
C ILE A 59 15.76 -6.20 17.16
N GLY A 60 15.67 -7.34 16.46
CA GLY A 60 16.26 -8.59 16.94
C GLY A 60 17.79 -8.51 17.12
N LEU A 61 18.49 -7.94 16.15
CA LEU A 61 19.93 -7.71 16.23
C LEU A 61 20.31 -6.77 17.39
N PHE A 62 19.54 -5.71 17.60
CA PHE A 62 19.71 -4.83 18.76
C PHE A 62 19.63 -5.62 20.07
N GLY A 63 18.68 -6.55 20.18
CA GLY A 63 18.55 -7.43 21.34
C GLY A 63 19.78 -8.29 21.59
N THR A 64 20.42 -8.82 20.52
CA THR A 64 21.70 -9.57 20.68
C THR A 64 22.83 -8.69 21.17
N VAL A 65 22.99 -7.51 20.61
CA VAL A 65 24.06 -6.58 21.05
C VAL A 65 23.86 -6.21 22.52
N TRP A 66 22.61 -5.93 22.91
CA TRP A 66 22.25 -5.61 24.30
C TRP A 66 22.54 -6.78 25.25
N GLY A 67 22.13 -8.00 24.90
CA GLY A 67 22.37 -9.18 25.73
C GLY A 67 23.85 -9.56 25.88
N ILE A 68 24.62 -9.43 24.80
CA ILE A 68 26.08 -9.64 24.87
C ILE A 68 26.75 -8.58 25.77
N MET A 69 26.35 -7.33 25.63
CA MET A 69 26.82 -6.25 26.51
C MET A 69 26.53 -6.56 27.99
N SER A 70 25.32 -7.00 28.29
CA SER A 70 24.92 -7.41 29.62
C SER A 70 25.74 -8.59 30.15
N ALA A 71 26.04 -9.58 29.28
CA ALA A 71 26.92 -10.71 29.65
C ALA A 71 28.31 -10.24 30.07
N PHE A 72 28.93 -9.30 29.32
CA PHE A 72 30.25 -8.74 29.70
C PHE A 72 30.21 -7.92 30.96
N GLN A 73 29.15 -7.16 31.23
CA GLN A 73 28.95 -6.46 32.51
C GLN A 73 28.91 -7.42 33.69
N ASN A 74 28.21 -8.55 33.52
CA ASN A 74 28.13 -9.58 34.57
C ASN A 74 29.51 -10.22 34.90
N ILE A 75 30.34 -10.46 33.87
CA ILE A 75 31.73 -10.91 34.05
C ILE A 75 32.55 -9.89 34.88
N GLY A 76 32.43 -8.62 34.51
CA GLY A 76 33.14 -7.54 35.20
C GLY A 76 32.77 -7.42 36.66
N ASN A 77 31.48 -7.59 37.01
CA ASN A 77 30.97 -7.48 38.34
C ASN A 77 31.34 -8.68 39.26
N GLN A 78 31.46 -9.88 38.69
CA GLN A 78 31.72 -11.11 39.45
C GLN A 78 33.20 -11.52 39.49
N GLY A 79 34.07 -10.80 38.81
CA GLY A 79 35.51 -11.03 38.84
C GLY A 79 36.00 -12.35 38.20
N GLY A 80 35.14 -13.01 37.43
CA GLY A 80 35.47 -14.28 36.76
C GLY A 80 34.59 -14.59 35.53
N ALA A 81 35.20 -15.08 34.47
CA ALA A 81 34.54 -15.48 33.20
C ALA A 81 34.03 -16.94 33.34
N SER A 82 33.02 -17.19 34.14
CA SER A 82 32.34 -18.49 34.19
C SER A 82 31.25 -18.56 33.14
N LEU A 83 31.20 -19.65 32.37
CA LEU A 83 30.13 -19.90 31.41
C LEU A 83 28.72 -19.84 32.04
N ALA A 84 28.60 -20.26 33.28
CA ALA A 84 27.34 -20.21 34.05
C ALA A 84 26.83 -18.78 34.25
N VAL A 85 27.70 -17.79 34.28
CA VAL A 85 27.39 -16.36 34.49
C VAL A 85 26.89 -15.72 33.18
N VAL A 86 27.40 -16.13 32.04
CA VAL A 86 27.11 -15.48 30.75
C VAL A 86 26.05 -16.20 29.95
N ALA A 87 25.88 -17.51 30.14
CA ALA A 87 24.94 -18.33 29.36
C ALA A 87 23.49 -17.81 29.40
N PRO A 88 22.92 -17.34 30.49
CA PRO A 88 21.56 -16.81 30.50
C PRO A 88 21.41 -15.56 29.63
N SER A 89 22.32 -14.59 29.75
CA SER A 89 22.26 -13.34 28.96
C SER A 89 22.46 -13.59 27.45
N ILE A 90 23.34 -14.54 27.11
CA ILE A 90 23.53 -14.94 25.71
C ILE A 90 22.28 -15.65 25.16
N SER A 91 21.67 -16.52 25.95
CA SER A 91 20.43 -17.22 25.55
C SER A 91 19.28 -16.22 25.30
N GLU A 92 19.07 -15.27 26.18
CA GLU A 92 18.08 -14.20 25.98
C GLU A 92 18.36 -13.36 24.73
N ALA A 93 19.64 -13.05 24.47
CA ALA A 93 20.04 -12.33 23.29
C ALA A 93 19.67 -13.08 21.99
N LEU A 94 19.91 -14.39 21.94
CA LEU A 94 19.56 -15.23 20.79
C LEU A 94 18.04 -15.33 20.59
N ILE A 95 17.30 -15.42 21.68
CA ILE A 95 15.82 -15.41 21.64
C ILE A 95 15.32 -14.09 21.04
N ALA A 96 15.88 -12.95 21.41
CA ALA A 96 15.49 -11.66 20.86
C ALA A 96 15.66 -11.62 19.33
N THR A 97 16.77 -12.15 18.80
CA THR A 97 16.97 -12.27 17.35
C THR A 97 15.96 -13.21 16.71
N ALA A 98 15.69 -14.36 17.32
CA ALA A 98 14.71 -15.30 16.80
C ALA A 98 13.30 -14.68 16.71
N VAL A 99 12.88 -13.90 17.71
CA VAL A 99 11.60 -13.18 17.71
C VAL A 99 11.57 -12.10 16.61
N GLY A 100 12.66 -11.35 16.42
CA GLY A 100 12.77 -10.38 15.34
C GLY A 100 12.59 -11.01 13.95
N LEU A 101 13.26 -12.13 13.71
CA LEU A 101 13.13 -12.89 12.47
C LEU A 101 11.75 -13.52 12.30
N PHE A 102 11.17 -14.05 13.38
CA PHE A 102 9.82 -14.62 13.36
C PHE A 102 8.75 -13.59 12.97
N ALA A 103 8.90 -12.34 13.35
CA ALA A 103 8.03 -11.26 12.91
C ALA A 103 8.30 -10.79 11.49
N ALA A 104 9.58 -10.70 11.09
CA ALA A 104 10.00 -10.19 9.79
C ALA A 104 9.62 -11.09 8.61
N ILE A 105 9.76 -12.41 8.77
CA ILE A 105 9.54 -13.37 7.69
C ILE A 105 8.08 -13.33 7.19
N PRO A 106 7.04 -13.52 8.03
CA PRO A 106 5.67 -13.46 7.56
C PRO A 106 5.28 -12.05 7.07
N ALA A 107 5.82 -10.99 7.67
CA ALA A 107 5.59 -9.63 7.19
C ALA A 107 6.13 -9.42 5.78
N SER A 108 7.33 -9.92 5.47
CA SER A 108 7.93 -9.87 4.13
C SER A 108 7.13 -10.69 3.12
N MET A 109 6.71 -11.90 3.49
CA MET A 109 5.88 -12.75 2.63
C MET A 109 4.53 -12.08 2.32
N GLY A 110 3.87 -11.55 3.35
CA GLY A 110 2.61 -10.82 3.21
C GLY A 110 2.76 -9.58 2.33
N TYR A 111 3.80 -8.78 2.54
CA TYR A 111 4.09 -7.61 1.71
C TYR A 111 4.24 -7.98 0.24
N ASN A 112 5.05 -8.98 -0.09
CA ASN A 112 5.27 -9.40 -1.47
C ASN A 112 3.99 -9.94 -2.12
N TYR A 113 3.21 -10.72 -1.40
CA TYR A 113 1.93 -11.27 -1.89
C TYR A 113 0.93 -10.14 -2.22
N PHE A 114 0.69 -9.24 -1.29
CA PHE A 114 -0.27 -8.16 -1.48
C PHE A 114 0.21 -7.13 -2.49
N ASN A 115 1.51 -6.83 -2.55
CA ASN A 115 2.08 -5.93 -3.55
C ASN A 115 1.82 -6.44 -4.97
N ASN A 116 2.04 -7.74 -5.22
CA ASN A 116 1.70 -8.35 -6.51
C ASN A 116 0.20 -8.28 -6.82
N LYS A 117 -0.66 -8.49 -5.83
CA LYS A 117 -2.11 -8.40 -5.99
C LYS A 117 -2.57 -6.98 -6.34
N ILE A 118 -2.03 -5.96 -5.67
CA ILE A 118 -2.30 -4.55 -5.95
C ILE A 118 -1.85 -4.19 -7.36
N ARG A 119 -0.66 -4.64 -7.77
CA ARG A 119 -0.15 -4.42 -9.13
C ARG A 119 -1.07 -5.01 -10.19
N ASN A 120 -1.56 -6.23 -9.99
CA ASN A 120 -2.50 -6.86 -10.93
C ASN A 120 -3.85 -6.11 -10.97
N GLN A 121 -4.35 -5.67 -9.82
CA GLN A 121 -5.56 -4.85 -9.76
C GLN A 121 -5.40 -3.51 -10.51
N LYS A 122 -4.24 -2.86 -10.37
CA LYS A 122 -3.93 -1.63 -11.11
C LYS A 122 -4.04 -1.84 -12.61
N VAL A 123 -3.43 -2.90 -13.14
CA VAL A 123 -3.51 -3.23 -14.58
C VAL A 123 -4.95 -3.50 -15.01
N GLN A 124 -5.74 -4.21 -14.21
CA GLN A 124 -7.16 -4.47 -14.53
C GLN A 124 -7.97 -3.18 -14.55
N MET A 125 -7.75 -2.26 -13.61
CA MET A 125 -8.42 -0.97 -13.58
C MET A 125 -8.04 -0.09 -14.78
N GLU A 126 -6.79 -0.09 -15.19
CA GLU A 126 -6.29 0.63 -16.37
C GLU A 126 -6.91 0.07 -17.67
N ASN A 127 -6.98 -1.25 -17.80
CA ASN A 127 -7.62 -1.91 -18.96
C ASN A 127 -9.11 -1.59 -19.01
N PHE A 128 -9.82 -1.73 -17.87
CA PHE A 128 -11.24 -1.41 -17.80
C PHE A 128 -11.50 0.07 -18.15
N ALA A 129 -10.68 0.98 -17.64
CA ALA A 129 -10.81 2.41 -17.98
C ALA A 129 -10.64 2.67 -19.47
N GLY A 130 -9.66 2.02 -20.12
CA GLY A 130 -9.44 2.09 -21.55
C GLY A 130 -10.62 1.57 -22.38
N ASP A 131 -11.11 0.39 -22.02
CA ASP A 131 -12.26 -0.24 -22.72
C ASP A 131 -13.52 0.60 -22.56
N PHE A 132 -13.78 1.10 -21.36
CA PHE A 132 -14.93 1.97 -21.10
C PHE A 132 -14.88 3.27 -21.93
N LEU A 133 -13.72 3.92 -21.97
CA LEU A 133 -13.52 5.12 -22.77
C LEU A 133 -13.68 4.86 -24.28
N ASN A 134 -13.23 3.71 -24.77
CA ASN A 134 -13.42 3.32 -26.15
C ASN A 134 -14.91 3.13 -26.50
N VAL A 135 -15.69 2.52 -25.61
CA VAL A 135 -17.13 2.38 -25.78
C VAL A 135 -17.83 3.74 -25.79
N VAL A 136 -17.45 4.63 -24.87
CA VAL A 136 -18.00 5.99 -24.83
C VAL A 136 -17.67 6.75 -26.10
N LYS A 137 -16.39 6.75 -26.54
CA LYS A 137 -15.97 7.43 -27.78
C LYS A 137 -16.76 6.92 -28.98
N ARG A 138 -16.91 5.62 -29.11
CA ARG A 138 -17.67 5.01 -30.22
C ARG A 138 -19.14 5.42 -30.23
N ASN A 139 -19.78 5.50 -29.08
CA ASN A 139 -21.22 5.78 -29.00
C ASN A 139 -21.55 7.27 -29.09
N PHE A 140 -20.63 8.16 -28.72
CA PHE A 140 -20.89 9.60 -28.67
C PHE A 140 -20.16 10.43 -29.74
N LEU A 141 -19.12 9.88 -30.40
CA LEU A 141 -18.39 10.59 -31.45
C LEU A 141 -18.65 10.05 -32.86
N THR A 142 -19.39 8.95 -32.99
CA THR A 142 -19.70 8.35 -34.31
C THR A 142 -21.14 8.69 -34.77
N GLN A 143 -21.74 9.71 -34.17
CA GLN A 143 -22.93 10.40 -34.71
C GLN A 143 -22.48 11.73 -35.28
#